data_acfb5dd6a351bf23af16956b78fcf763
#
_entry.id   acfb5dd6a351bf23af16956b78fcf763
#
_cell.length_a   1.000
_cell.length_b   1.000
_cell.length_c   1.000
_cell.angle_alpha   90.00
_cell.angle_beta   90.00
_cell.angle_gamma   90.00
#
_symmetry.space_group_name_H-M   'P 1'
#
loop_
_entity.id
_entity.type
_entity.pdbx_description
1 polymer ?
#
loop_
_entity_poly.entity_id
_entity_poly.type
_entity_poly.pdbx_seq_one_letter_code
_entity_poly.pdbx_strand_id
1 'polypeptide(L)'
;MRIGVDVDGVLTDLESYQLKYGKKYFKNVKDIDENGYDICDIFHCTKKEENAFWTKHIWKYCLTEPVREGMKELLQQAKSYGDEIFIITGRAHTTEQNAIGSLFRKMLEGWLEKNEIPYQKVYYCSES
;
A
#
# COMPACT_ATOMS: atom_id res chain seq x y z
N MET A 1 23.35 -8.82 0.00
CA MET A 1 22.14 -9.40 0.62
C MET A 1 20.95 -9.13 -0.28
N ARG A 2 19.97 -10.01 -0.27
CA ARG A 2 18.71 -9.80 -0.98
C ARG A 2 17.63 -9.41 0.01
N ILE A 3 16.96 -8.28 -0.26
CA ILE A 3 15.97 -7.73 0.65
C ILE A 3 14.61 -7.69 -0.07
N GLY A 4 13.62 -8.36 0.50
CA GLY A 4 12.23 -8.28 0.03
C GLY A 4 11.48 -7.23 0.83
N VAL A 5 10.77 -6.35 0.15
CA VAL A 5 10.06 -5.23 0.77
C VAL A 5 8.61 -5.23 0.30
N ASP A 6 7.68 -5.20 1.25
CA ASP A 6 6.26 -5.03 0.97
C ASP A 6 5.95 -3.54 0.71
N VAL A 7 4.85 -3.28 0.04
CA VAL A 7 4.44 -1.91 -0.27
C VAL A 7 3.47 -1.37 0.78
N ASP A 8 2.27 -1.94 0.85
CA ASP A 8 1.20 -1.40 1.70
C ASP A 8 1.47 -1.70 3.18
N GLY A 9 1.61 -0.64 3.97
CA GLY A 9 1.95 -0.74 5.38
C GLY A 9 3.43 -0.76 5.69
N VAL A 10 4.30 -0.87 4.68
CA VAL A 10 5.76 -0.83 4.84
C VAL A 10 6.34 0.38 4.11
N LEU A 11 6.23 0.42 2.78
CA LEU A 11 6.64 1.61 2.01
C LEU A 11 5.64 2.75 2.16
N THR A 12 4.39 2.45 2.41
CA THR A 12 3.36 3.43 2.70
C THR A 12 2.92 3.33 4.15
N ASP A 13 2.33 4.39 4.68
CA ASP A 13 1.69 4.39 6.00
C ASP A 13 0.20 4.11 5.84
N LEU A 14 -0.12 2.85 5.54
CA LEU A 14 -1.49 2.42 5.29
C LEU A 14 -2.38 2.67 6.51
N GLU A 15 -1.87 2.44 7.71
CA GLU A 15 -2.62 2.61 8.94
C GLU A 15 -3.09 4.06 9.12
N SER A 16 -2.20 5.01 8.90
CA SER A 16 -2.54 6.44 9.00
C SER A 16 -3.54 6.86 7.94
N TYR A 17 -3.40 6.33 6.72
CA TYR A 17 -4.37 6.60 5.65
C TYR A 17 -5.76 6.12 6.05
N GLN A 18 -5.86 4.89 6.54
CA GLN A 18 -7.13 4.30 6.95
C GLN A 18 -7.78 5.10 8.08
N LEU A 19 -7.00 5.51 9.07
CA LEU A 19 -7.53 6.33 10.17
C LEU A 19 -8.03 7.68 9.66
N LYS A 20 -7.23 8.38 8.90
CA LYS A 20 -7.55 9.73 8.43
C LYS A 20 -8.81 9.76 7.55
N TYR A 21 -8.81 8.93 6.52
CA TYR A 21 -9.93 8.93 5.56
C TYR A 21 -11.11 8.10 6.03
N GLY A 22 -10.87 7.09 6.86
CA GLY A 22 -11.92 6.32 7.47
C GLY A 22 -12.76 7.13 8.44
N LYS A 23 -12.15 7.99 9.24
CA LYS A 23 -12.89 8.89 10.13
C LYS A 23 -13.84 9.80 9.38
N LYS A 24 -13.46 10.22 8.18
CA LYS A 24 -14.32 11.05 7.33
C LYS A 24 -15.44 10.23 6.68
N TYR A 25 -15.16 8.98 6.33
CA TYR A 25 -16.11 8.10 5.68
C TYR A 25 -17.14 7.52 6.66
N PHE A 26 -16.66 7.08 7.83
CA PHE A 26 -17.49 6.48 8.89
C PHE A 26 -17.75 7.49 10.00
N LYS A 27 -18.40 8.60 9.66
CA LYS A 27 -18.60 9.74 10.56
C LYS A 27 -19.34 9.41 11.85
N ASN A 28 -20.22 8.40 11.82
CA ASN A 28 -21.07 8.06 12.94
C ASN A 28 -20.47 7.00 13.87
N VAL A 29 -19.33 6.45 13.53
CA VAL A 29 -18.66 5.47 14.36
C VAL A 29 -17.89 6.19 15.47
N LYS A 30 -18.22 5.88 16.72
CA LYS A 30 -17.61 6.52 17.89
C LYS A 30 -16.55 5.67 18.54
N ASP A 31 -16.67 4.35 18.44
CA ASP A 31 -15.73 3.40 19.00
C ASP A 31 -14.73 2.99 17.92
N ILE A 32 -13.59 3.68 17.90
CA ILE A 32 -12.54 3.49 16.90
C ILE A 32 -11.35 2.83 17.57
N ASP A 33 -10.89 1.71 17.02
CA ASP A 33 -9.66 1.07 17.43
C ASP A 33 -8.49 1.60 16.61
N GLU A 34 -7.76 2.57 17.14
CA GLU A 34 -6.65 3.22 16.45
C GLU A 34 -5.48 2.27 16.16
N ASN A 35 -5.44 1.10 16.81
CA ASN A 35 -4.41 0.09 16.60
C ASN A 35 -4.89 -1.03 15.67
N GLY A 36 -6.08 -0.93 15.12
CA GLY A 36 -6.61 -1.92 14.20
C GLY A 36 -5.79 -2.02 12.93
N TYR A 37 -5.77 -3.22 12.33
CA TYR A 37 -4.97 -3.49 11.15
C TYR A 37 -5.64 -3.01 9.86
N ASP A 38 -6.92 -3.31 9.68
CA ASP A 38 -7.66 -2.93 8.48
C ASP A 38 -8.89 -2.09 8.84
N ILE A 39 -9.63 -1.67 7.83
CA ILE A 39 -10.82 -0.83 8.01
C ILE A 39 -11.85 -1.51 8.91
N CYS A 40 -12.06 -2.81 8.75
CA CYS A 40 -13.01 -3.55 9.60
C CYS A 40 -12.57 -3.55 11.07
N ASP A 41 -11.29 -3.74 11.32
CA ASP A 41 -10.75 -3.74 12.69
C ASP A 41 -10.83 -2.35 13.32
N ILE A 42 -10.53 -1.31 12.55
CA ILE A 42 -10.51 0.06 13.07
C ILE A 42 -11.93 0.56 13.37
N PHE A 43 -12.86 0.37 12.44
CA PHE A 43 -14.19 0.99 12.51
C PHE A 43 -15.32 0.02 12.83
N HIS A 44 -14.99 -1.26 13.08
CA HIS A 44 -15.97 -2.29 13.43
C HIS A 44 -17.07 -2.42 12.38
N CYS A 45 -16.71 -2.29 11.12
CA CYS A 45 -17.65 -2.36 10.01
C CYS A 45 -17.66 -3.73 9.35
N THR A 46 -18.60 -3.94 8.44
CA THR A 46 -18.69 -5.19 7.67
C THR A 46 -17.67 -5.20 6.54
N LYS A 47 -17.39 -6.39 6.01
CA LYS A 47 -16.51 -6.53 4.85
C LYS A 47 -17.06 -5.79 3.62
N LYS A 48 -18.38 -5.76 3.47
CA LYS A 48 -19.03 -5.02 2.40
C LYS A 48 -18.77 -3.52 2.52
N GLU A 49 -18.84 -3.00 3.73
CA GLU A 49 -18.56 -1.57 4.00
C GLU A 49 -17.08 -1.24 3.77
N GLU A 50 -16.18 -2.13 4.15
CA GLU A 50 -14.74 -1.98 3.87
C GLU A 50 -14.48 -1.96 2.36
N ASN A 51 -15.10 -2.87 1.62
CA ASN A 51 -14.94 -2.92 0.16
C ASN A 51 -15.47 -1.64 -0.50
N ALA A 52 -16.58 -1.09 0.00
CA ALA A 52 -17.13 0.16 -0.51
C ALA A 52 -16.17 1.34 -0.24
N PHE A 53 -15.57 1.37 0.94
CA PHE A 53 -14.55 2.37 1.28
C PHE A 53 -13.39 2.32 0.28
N TRP A 54 -12.83 1.13 0.04
CA TRP A 54 -11.68 0.98 -0.85
C TRP A 54 -12.05 1.20 -2.32
N THR A 55 -13.25 0.85 -2.75
CA THR A 55 -13.72 1.18 -4.09
C THR A 55 -13.65 2.69 -4.34
N LYS A 56 -13.96 3.48 -3.32
CA LYS A 56 -13.89 4.93 -3.42
C LYS A 56 -12.45 5.46 -3.35
N HIS A 57 -11.61 4.87 -2.52
CA HIS A 57 -10.30 5.44 -2.17
C HIS A 57 -9.09 4.82 -2.87
N ILE A 58 -9.24 3.64 -3.52
CA ILE A 58 -8.10 2.89 -4.01
C ILE A 58 -7.26 3.68 -5.02
N TRP A 59 -7.90 4.41 -5.93
CA TRP A 59 -7.19 5.18 -6.94
C TRP A 59 -6.34 6.29 -6.34
N LYS A 60 -6.94 7.05 -5.44
CA LYS A 60 -6.25 8.13 -4.75
C LYS A 60 -5.07 7.58 -3.95
N TYR A 61 -5.29 6.52 -3.19
CA TYR A 61 -4.26 5.89 -2.39
C TYR A 61 -3.09 5.44 -3.27
N CYS A 62 -3.37 4.69 -4.33
CA CYS A 62 -2.32 4.15 -5.20
C CYS A 62 -1.54 5.23 -5.94
N LEU A 63 -2.18 6.34 -6.28
CA LEU A 63 -1.55 7.41 -7.06
C LEU A 63 -0.85 8.46 -6.21
N THR A 64 -1.37 8.77 -5.03
CA THR A 64 -0.96 9.96 -4.30
C THR A 64 -0.35 9.71 -2.92
N GLU A 65 -0.41 8.47 -2.40
CA GLU A 65 0.11 8.20 -1.07
C GLU A 65 1.63 8.42 -1.05
N PRO A 66 2.15 9.22 -0.11
CA PRO A 66 3.59 9.40 -0.01
C PRO A 66 4.29 8.17 0.54
N VAL A 67 5.59 8.07 0.29
CA VAL A 67 6.44 7.05 0.91
C VAL A 67 6.51 7.32 2.41
N ARG A 68 6.47 6.26 3.20
CA ARG A 68 6.66 6.36 4.65
C ARG A 68 8.02 7.02 4.94
N GLU A 69 8.01 7.98 5.85
CA GLU A 69 9.22 8.75 6.20
C GLU A 69 10.38 7.81 6.55
N GLY A 70 11.54 8.08 5.97
CA GLY A 70 12.77 7.33 6.21
C GLY A 70 12.97 6.10 5.33
N MET A 71 11.91 5.59 4.68
CA MET A 71 12.02 4.35 3.90
C MET A 71 12.84 4.52 2.62
N LYS A 72 12.66 5.62 1.91
CA LYS A 72 13.42 5.90 0.70
C LYS A 72 14.93 5.93 1.00
N GLU A 73 15.30 6.67 2.04
CA GLU A 73 16.68 6.84 2.44
C GLU A 73 17.29 5.51 2.90
N LEU A 74 16.52 4.73 3.65
CA LEU A 74 16.95 3.42 4.13
C LEU A 74 17.27 2.48 2.96
N LEU A 75 16.39 2.42 1.96
CA LEU A 75 16.58 1.55 0.81
C LEU A 75 17.69 2.03 -0.11
N GLN A 76 17.84 3.33 -0.28
CA GLN A 76 18.96 3.89 -1.05
C GLN A 76 20.29 3.58 -0.38
N GLN A 77 20.35 3.65 0.94
CA GLN A 77 21.54 3.27 1.69
C GLN A 77 21.86 1.79 1.54
N ALA A 78 20.85 0.93 1.66
CA ALA A 78 21.04 -0.51 1.46
C ALA A 78 21.60 -0.82 0.07
N LYS A 79 21.06 -0.17 -0.96
CA LYS A 79 21.56 -0.34 -2.32
C LYS A 79 23.01 0.12 -2.44
N SER A 80 23.39 1.21 -1.79
CA SER A 80 24.75 1.73 -1.84
C SER A 80 25.77 0.77 -1.21
N TYR A 81 25.33 -0.11 -0.31
CA TYR A 81 26.15 -1.17 0.28
C TYR A 81 26.15 -2.46 -0.55
N GLY A 82 25.54 -2.46 -1.72
CA GLY A 82 25.51 -3.62 -2.60
C GLY A 82 24.33 -4.56 -2.40
N ASP A 83 23.37 -4.21 -1.58
CA ASP A 83 22.17 -5.02 -1.38
C ASP A 83 21.24 -4.95 -2.58
N GLU A 84 20.61 -6.08 -2.92
CA GLU A 84 19.60 -6.15 -3.97
C GLU A 84 18.22 -6.02 -3.33
N ILE A 85 17.40 -5.13 -3.86
CA ILE A 85 16.07 -4.85 -3.31
C ILE A 85 15.00 -5.37 -4.26
N PHE A 86 14.08 -6.14 -3.73
CA PHE A 86 12.95 -6.71 -4.46
C PHE A 86 11.66 -6.25 -3.79
N ILE A 87 10.70 -5.84 -4.60
CA ILE A 87 9.37 -5.48 -4.10
C ILE A 87 8.49 -6.72 -4.19
N ILE A 88 7.84 -7.06 -3.10
CA ILE A 88 6.93 -8.22 -3.02
C ILE A 88 5.60 -7.69 -2.50
N THR A 89 4.56 -7.75 -3.32
CA THR A 89 3.30 -7.10 -2.96
C THR A 89 2.08 -7.95 -3.31
N GLY A 90 1.08 -7.90 -2.43
CA GLY A 90 -0.24 -8.44 -2.66
C GLY A 90 -1.28 -7.36 -2.95
N ARG A 91 -0.84 -6.20 -3.45
CA ARG A 91 -1.74 -5.07 -3.72
C ARG A 91 -2.91 -5.48 -4.62
N ALA A 92 -4.08 -4.94 -4.31
CA ALA A 92 -5.33 -5.22 -5.01
C ALA A 92 -5.18 -5.12 -6.53
N HIS A 93 -5.80 -6.04 -7.23
CA HIS A 93 -5.88 -6.14 -8.70
C HIS A 93 -4.57 -6.45 -9.43
N THR A 94 -3.41 -6.43 -8.76
CA THR A 94 -2.12 -6.55 -9.44
C THR A 94 -1.85 -7.95 -10.02
N THR A 95 -2.56 -8.98 -9.56
CA THR A 95 -2.43 -10.33 -10.11
C THR A 95 -3.46 -10.65 -11.20
N GLU A 96 -4.40 -9.74 -11.48
CA GLU A 96 -5.39 -9.94 -12.52
C GLU A 96 -4.76 -9.86 -13.91
N GLN A 97 -5.08 -10.81 -14.76
CA GLN A 97 -4.53 -10.89 -16.12
C GLN A 97 -5.48 -10.22 -17.12
N ASN A 98 -5.76 -8.95 -16.91
CA ASN A 98 -6.65 -8.14 -17.73
C ASN A 98 -6.16 -6.69 -17.74
N ALA A 99 -6.92 -5.79 -18.38
CA ALA A 99 -6.55 -4.37 -18.49
C ALA A 99 -6.44 -3.70 -17.11
N ILE A 100 -7.30 -4.06 -16.17
CA ILE A 100 -7.28 -3.49 -14.81
C ILE A 100 -6.01 -3.91 -14.08
N GLY A 101 -5.66 -5.20 -14.16
CA GLY A 101 -4.41 -5.69 -13.54
C GLY A 101 -3.19 -4.99 -14.12
N SER A 102 -3.12 -4.86 -15.44
CA SER A 102 -2.04 -4.14 -16.11
C SER A 102 -1.94 -2.70 -15.63
N LEU A 103 -3.07 -2.03 -15.48
CA LEU A 103 -3.09 -0.64 -15.02
C LEU A 103 -2.58 -0.51 -13.58
N PHE A 104 -3.02 -1.40 -12.67
CA PHE A 104 -2.56 -1.35 -11.28
C PHE A 104 -1.07 -1.67 -11.14
N ARG A 105 -0.55 -2.61 -11.94
CA ARG A 105 0.90 -2.87 -11.95
C ARG A 105 1.69 -1.66 -12.44
N LYS A 106 1.23 -1.01 -13.51
CA LYS A 106 1.88 0.20 -14.03
C LYS A 106 1.82 1.36 -13.05
N MET A 107 0.71 1.51 -12.35
CA MET A 107 0.57 2.55 -11.34
C MET A 107 1.58 2.35 -10.21
N LEU A 108 1.75 1.13 -9.74
CA LEU A 108 2.72 0.83 -8.69
C LEU A 108 4.15 1.09 -9.16
N GLU A 109 4.51 0.57 -10.33
CA GLU A 109 5.88 0.74 -10.85
C GLU A 109 6.18 2.21 -11.11
N GLY A 110 5.21 2.98 -11.63
CA GLY A 110 5.36 4.42 -11.79
C GLY A 110 5.51 5.16 -10.48
N TRP A 111 4.78 4.73 -9.45
CA TRP A 111 4.89 5.30 -8.10
C TRP A 111 6.27 5.02 -7.49
N LEU A 112 6.78 3.81 -7.65
CA LEU A 112 8.12 3.45 -7.17
C LEU A 112 9.19 4.31 -7.84
N GLU A 113 9.11 4.48 -9.15
CA GLU A 113 10.07 5.29 -9.91
C GLU A 113 9.97 6.77 -9.56
N LYS A 114 8.76 7.30 -9.48
CA LYS A 114 8.52 8.69 -9.11
C LYS A 114 9.11 9.02 -7.73
N ASN A 115 9.01 8.09 -6.80
CA ASN A 115 9.51 8.27 -5.45
C ASN A 115 10.96 7.81 -5.27
N GLU A 116 11.63 7.47 -6.37
CA GLU A 116 13.05 7.09 -6.37
C GLU A 116 13.37 5.91 -5.45
N ILE A 117 12.46 4.94 -5.38
CA ILE A 117 12.68 3.71 -4.62
C ILE A 117 13.56 2.79 -5.48
N PRO A 118 14.75 2.39 -5.00
CA PRO A 118 15.58 1.46 -5.74
C PRO A 118 15.02 0.05 -5.65
N TYR A 119 14.86 -0.64 -6.78
CA TYR A 119 14.43 -2.03 -6.80
C TYR A 119 14.93 -2.74 -8.05
N GLN A 120 15.14 -4.05 -7.93
CA GLN A 120 15.53 -4.88 -9.06
C GLN A 120 14.31 -5.38 -9.82
N LYS A 121 13.29 -5.83 -9.09
CA LYS A 121 12.10 -6.43 -9.67
C LYS A 121 10.95 -6.34 -8.70
N VAL A 122 9.73 -6.29 -9.24
CA VAL A 122 8.48 -6.37 -8.46
C VAL A 122 7.87 -7.75 -8.66
N TYR A 123 7.57 -8.41 -7.55
CA TYR A 123 6.84 -9.67 -7.53
C TYR A 123 5.42 -9.42 -7.06
N TYR A 124 4.46 -9.73 -7.91
CA TYR A 124 3.03 -9.57 -7.61
C TYR A 124 2.49 -10.91 -7.12
N CYS A 125 1.98 -10.91 -5.88
CA CYS A 125 1.49 -12.11 -5.22
C CYS A 125 0.00 -11.97 -4.93
N SER A 126 -0.72 -13.09 -4.95
CA SER A 126 -2.10 -13.08 -4.50
C SER A 126 -2.15 -12.91 -2.99
N GLU A 127 -3.18 -12.22 -2.50
CA GLU A 127 -3.41 -12.14 -1.05
C GLU A 127 -3.70 -13.53 -0.49
N SER A 128 -3.02 -13.83 0.59
CA SER A 128 -3.27 -15.06 1.31
C SER A 128 -4.37 -14.87 2.35
#